data_fa84209468aa30c6a695c7e033d9a010
#
_entry.id   fa84209468aa30c6a695c7e033d9a010
#
_cell.length_a   1.000
_cell.length_b   1.000
_cell.length_c   1.000
_cell.angle_alpha   90.00
_cell.angle_beta   90.00
_cell.angle_gamma   90.00
#
_symmetry.space_group_name_H-M   'P 1'
#
loop_
_entity.id
_entity.type
_entity.pdbx_description
1 polymer ?
#
loop_
_entity_poly.entity_id
_entity_poly.type
_entity_poly.pdbx_seq_one_letter_code
_entity_poly.pdbx_strand_id
1 'polypeptide(L)'
;MKKALSYAKEFFHRADIFLLVMGLICATFGIIVISSATASYHSAKYVIVQSASLILGVVAFVAMTVLDVDVLADKWQILCAFNALFLLLLIPFGVSDNTGNTGWLRFFGIGIQPTEVVKLTFIVVLAKQISYLKEYHDLNSVWSVAQLAVHFVLLFGLILFVSSDLGSALIFFSIFLVMLFAAGFALHWFAIGFAAIAAMIPLLWNFVLHDYQKNRILAPYDSSIDPTNTGINWQPHQSKIALA
;
A
#
# COMPACT_ATOMS: atom_id res chain seq x y z
N MET A 1 16.93 -18.88 30.03
CA MET A 1 15.57 -19.39 30.17
C MET A 1 14.60 -18.36 30.75
N LYS A 2 14.85 -17.71 31.91
CA LYS A 2 13.94 -16.68 32.51
C LYS A 2 13.67 -15.47 31.60
N LYS A 3 14.67 -14.96 30.87
CA LYS A 3 14.49 -13.84 29.90
C LYS A 3 13.61 -14.21 28.70
N ALA A 4 13.79 -15.42 28.14
CA ALA A 4 12.95 -15.87 27.02
C ALA A 4 11.49 -16.06 27.44
N LEU A 5 11.25 -16.51 28.65
CA LEU A 5 9.90 -16.65 29.20
C LEU A 5 9.23 -15.30 29.46
N SER A 6 10.01 -14.27 29.86
CA SER A 6 9.48 -12.90 30.04
C SER A 6 9.10 -12.27 28.69
N TYR A 7 9.92 -12.44 27.65
CA TYR A 7 9.58 -11.96 26.30
C TYR A 7 8.34 -12.67 25.72
N ALA A 8 8.23 -13.98 25.93
CA ALA A 8 7.03 -14.70 25.50
C ALA A 8 5.78 -14.20 26.23
N LYS A 9 5.85 -13.97 27.54
CA LYS A 9 4.74 -13.43 28.32
C LYS A 9 4.35 -12.03 27.87
N GLU A 10 5.32 -11.17 27.60
CA GLU A 10 5.09 -9.82 27.09
C GLU A 10 4.45 -9.83 25.70
N PHE A 11 4.94 -10.72 24.83
CA PHE A 11 4.35 -10.93 23.51
C PHE A 11 2.86 -11.31 23.61
N PHE A 12 2.51 -12.34 24.37
CA PHE A 12 1.12 -12.77 24.55
C PHE A 12 0.23 -11.72 25.22
N HIS A 13 0.80 -10.79 25.97
CA HIS A 13 0.04 -9.70 26.57
C HIS A 13 -0.24 -8.55 25.59
N ARG A 14 0.68 -8.30 24.66
CA ARG A 14 0.58 -7.22 23.66
C ARG A 14 0.00 -7.68 22.32
N ALA A 15 0.17 -8.94 21.96
CA ALA A 15 -0.22 -9.46 20.66
C ALA A 15 -1.73 -9.61 20.55
N ASP A 16 -2.28 -9.15 19.44
CA ASP A 16 -3.62 -9.52 19.01
C ASP A 16 -3.57 -10.94 18.41
N ILE A 17 -3.82 -11.94 19.27
CA ILE A 17 -3.78 -13.35 18.86
C ILE A 17 -4.88 -13.67 17.84
N PHE A 18 -6.04 -13.02 17.93
CA PHE A 18 -7.11 -13.22 16.96
C PHE A 18 -6.66 -12.77 15.55
N LEU A 19 -6.03 -11.59 15.45
CA LEU A 19 -5.49 -11.08 14.20
C LEU A 19 -4.40 -12.01 13.64
N LEU A 20 -3.50 -12.50 14.48
CA LEU A 20 -2.45 -13.45 14.08
C LEU A 20 -3.06 -14.74 13.52
N VAL A 21 -4.00 -15.35 14.23
CA VAL A 21 -4.64 -16.60 13.81
C VAL A 21 -5.39 -16.42 12.51
N MET A 22 -6.17 -15.33 12.36
CA MET A 22 -6.87 -15.04 11.13
C MET A 22 -5.90 -14.82 9.95
N GLY A 23 -4.81 -14.10 10.18
CA GLY A 23 -3.76 -13.91 9.18
C GLY A 23 -3.11 -15.22 8.75
N LEU A 24 -2.83 -16.12 9.70
CA LEU A 24 -2.28 -17.45 9.41
C LEU A 24 -3.25 -18.32 8.61
N ILE A 25 -4.54 -18.30 8.96
CA ILE A 25 -5.59 -19.02 8.21
C ILE A 25 -5.66 -18.53 6.77
N CYS A 26 -5.76 -17.21 6.57
CA CYS A 26 -5.84 -16.61 5.24
C CYS A 26 -4.57 -16.91 4.41
N ALA A 27 -3.39 -16.78 4.99
CA ALA A 27 -2.13 -17.04 4.30
C ALA A 27 -1.96 -18.53 3.94
N THR A 28 -2.34 -19.43 4.84
CA THR A 28 -2.31 -20.88 4.59
C THR A 28 -3.29 -21.26 3.48
N PHE A 29 -4.50 -20.71 3.52
CA PHE A 29 -5.47 -20.89 2.43
C PHE A 29 -4.92 -20.38 1.10
N GLY A 30 -4.26 -19.20 1.09
CA GLY A 30 -3.58 -18.66 -0.09
C GLY A 30 -2.51 -19.61 -0.64
N ILE A 31 -1.71 -20.26 0.23
CA ILE A 31 -0.71 -21.26 -0.19
C ILE A 31 -1.38 -22.47 -0.85
N ILE A 32 -2.50 -22.96 -0.31
CA ILE A 32 -3.25 -24.08 -0.88
C ILE A 32 -3.77 -23.73 -2.28
N VAL A 33 -4.37 -22.55 -2.43
CA VAL A 33 -4.87 -22.06 -3.71
C VAL A 33 -3.75 -21.92 -4.74
N ILE A 34 -2.61 -21.32 -4.35
CA ILE A 34 -1.44 -21.16 -5.22
C ILE A 34 -0.89 -22.55 -5.62
N SER A 35 -0.81 -23.48 -4.68
CA SER A 35 -0.36 -24.85 -4.96
C SER A 35 -1.24 -25.53 -6.00
N SER A 36 -2.56 -25.38 -5.87
CA SER A 36 -3.52 -25.93 -6.85
C SER A 36 -3.40 -25.24 -8.21
N ALA A 37 -3.38 -23.90 -8.23
CA ALA A 37 -3.32 -23.11 -9.47
C ALA A 37 -2.01 -23.31 -10.26
N THR A 38 -0.90 -23.61 -9.56
CA THR A 38 0.41 -23.79 -10.18
C THR A 38 0.79 -25.26 -10.42
N ALA A 39 -0.08 -26.20 -10.10
CA ALA A 39 0.18 -27.63 -10.25
C ALA A 39 0.51 -28.01 -11.71
N SER A 40 -0.12 -27.35 -12.70
CA SER A 40 0.14 -27.57 -14.12
C SER A 40 1.53 -27.07 -14.59
N TYR A 41 2.14 -26.14 -13.87
CA TYR A 41 3.46 -25.58 -14.26
C TYR A 41 4.64 -26.43 -13.77
N HIS A 42 4.41 -27.51 -13.02
CA HIS A 42 5.44 -28.39 -12.41
C HIS A 42 6.54 -27.61 -11.67
N SER A 43 6.21 -26.45 -11.09
CA SER A 43 7.16 -25.58 -10.40
C SER A 43 6.71 -25.31 -8.98
N ALA A 44 7.49 -25.76 -8.01
CA ALA A 44 7.27 -25.45 -6.59
C ALA A 44 7.68 -24.03 -6.21
N LYS A 45 8.26 -23.24 -7.13
CA LYS A 45 8.83 -21.92 -6.83
C LYS A 45 7.83 -20.99 -6.15
N TYR A 46 6.60 -20.91 -6.66
CA TYR A 46 5.58 -20.01 -6.11
C TYR A 46 5.16 -20.41 -4.70
N VAL A 47 5.02 -21.72 -4.44
CA VAL A 47 4.68 -22.25 -3.12
C VAL A 47 5.82 -21.98 -2.12
N ILE A 48 7.07 -22.18 -2.54
CA ILE A 48 8.25 -21.90 -1.70
C ILE A 48 8.33 -20.43 -1.33
N VAL A 49 8.19 -19.54 -2.31
CA VAL A 49 8.22 -18.07 -2.07
C VAL A 49 7.09 -17.66 -1.14
N GLN A 50 5.88 -18.16 -1.34
CA GLN A 50 4.74 -17.82 -0.48
C GLN A 50 4.91 -18.34 0.95
N SER A 51 5.45 -19.55 1.11
CA SER A 51 5.74 -20.13 2.44
C SER A 51 6.84 -19.33 3.15
N ALA A 52 7.90 -18.94 2.45
CA ALA A 52 8.96 -18.09 3.01
C ALA A 52 8.40 -16.70 3.41
N SER A 53 7.53 -16.12 2.59
CA SER A 53 6.86 -14.85 2.90
C SER A 53 5.97 -14.95 4.13
N LEU A 54 5.27 -16.08 4.33
CA LEU A 54 4.49 -16.33 5.54
C LEU A 54 5.37 -16.35 6.78
N ILE A 55 6.50 -17.08 6.73
CA ILE A 55 7.45 -17.12 7.86
C ILE A 55 7.97 -15.70 8.16
N LEU A 56 8.37 -14.96 7.13
CA LEU A 56 8.84 -13.57 7.29
C LEU A 56 7.73 -12.68 7.88
N GLY A 57 6.48 -12.87 7.45
CA GLY A 57 5.32 -12.15 7.98
C GLY A 57 5.09 -12.42 9.48
N VAL A 58 5.23 -13.68 9.92
CA VAL A 58 5.14 -14.02 11.34
C VAL A 58 6.28 -13.38 12.13
N VAL A 59 7.51 -13.43 11.63
CA VAL A 59 8.66 -12.76 12.26
C VAL A 59 8.44 -11.26 12.38
N ALA A 60 7.94 -10.63 11.31
CA ALA A 60 7.61 -9.20 11.31
C ALA A 60 6.48 -8.87 12.30
N PHE A 61 5.44 -9.72 12.39
CA PHE A 61 4.36 -9.55 13.37
C PHE A 61 4.90 -9.58 14.81
N VAL A 62 5.75 -10.56 15.12
CA VAL A 62 6.38 -10.67 16.46
C VAL A 62 7.24 -9.45 16.75
N ALA A 63 8.07 -9.02 15.80
CA ALA A 63 8.92 -7.84 15.94
C ALA A 63 8.11 -6.57 16.18
N MET A 64 7.05 -6.35 15.39
CA MET A 64 6.19 -5.15 15.50
C MET A 64 5.34 -5.16 16.78
N THR A 65 4.98 -6.33 17.30
CA THR A 65 4.23 -6.43 18.57
C THR A 65 5.07 -5.99 19.77
N VAL A 66 6.39 -6.17 19.71
CA VAL A 66 7.31 -5.79 20.80
C VAL A 66 7.84 -4.38 20.64
N LEU A 67 7.86 -3.86 19.40
CA LEU A 67 8.29 -2.49 19.11
C LEU A 67 7.31 -1.46 19.68
N ASP A 68 7.88 -0.46 20.34
CA ASP A 68 7.12 0.70 20.77
C ASP A 68 6.96 1.68 19.59
N VAL A 69 5.71 1.83 19.15
CA VAL A 69 5.37 2.69 18.00
C VAL A 69 5.67 4.15 18.30
N ASP A 70 5.60 4.59 19.57
CA ASP A 70 5.89 5.96 19.96
C ASP A 70 7.37 6.30 19.74
N VAL A 71 8.28 5.37 20.05
CA VAL A 71 9.71 5.53 19.74
C VAL A 71 9.97 5.68 18.24
N LEU A 72 9.21 4.95 17.43
CA LEU A 72 9.28 5.05 15.97
C LEU A 72 8.72 6.40 15.49
N ALA A 73 7.60 6.83 16.04
CA ALA A 73 6.95 8.09 15.72
C ALA A 73 7.80 9.32 16.11
N ASP A 74 8.58 9.24 17.18
CA ASP A 74 9.51 10.31 17.56
C ASP A 74 10.65 10.52 16.54
N LYS A 75 10.92 9.53 15.70
CA LYS A 75 11.88 9.62 14.59
C LYS A 75 11.22 9.94 13.24
N TRP A 76 10.11 10.65 13.27
CA TRP A 76 9.30 10.94 12.08
C TRP A 76 10.09 11.59 10.93
N GLN A 77 11.08 12.47 11.23
CA GLN A 77 11.91 13.08 10.19
C GLN A 77 12.74 12.03 9.43
N ILE A 78 13.28 11.04 10.16
CA ILE A 78 14.05 9.94 9.57
C ILE A 78 13.11 9.07 8.73
N LEU A 79 11.89 8.82 9.22
CA LEU A 79 10.89 8.05 8.47
C LEU A 79 10.45 8.78 7.20
N CYS A 80 10.26 10.10 7.23
CA CYS A 80 9.98 10.90 6.04
C CYS A 80 11.12 10.82 5.01
N ALA A 81 12.36 10.98 5.45
CA ALA A 81 13.54 10.86 4.58
C ALA A 81 13.64 9.43 4.01
N PHE A 82 13.41 8.42 4.84
CA PHE A 82 13.37 7.02 4.42
C PHE A 82 12.30 6.79 3.35
N ASN A 83 11.07 7.28 3.55
CA ASN A 83 9.98 7.14 2.59
C ASN A 83 10.37 7.72 1.22
N ALA A 84 10.90 8.93 1.22
CA ALA A 84 11.31 9.58 -0.03
C ALA A 84 12.47 8.84 -0.71
N LEU A 85 13.54 8.53 0.03
CA LEU A 85 14.72 7.86 -0.50
C LEU A 85 14.40 6.45 -1.00
N PHE A 86 13.58 5.70 -0.26
CA PHE A 86 13.24 4.33 -0.62
C PHE A 86 12.38 4.27 -1.89
N LEU A 87 11.47 5.24 -2.09
CA LEU A 87 10.74 5.37 -3.35
C LEU A 87 11.66 5.82 -4.50
N LEU A 88 12.57 6.77 -4.24
CA LEU A 88 13.50 7.25 -5.26
C LEU A 88 14.47 6.16 -5.76
N LEU A 89 14.73 5.10 -4.97
CA LEU A 89 15.49 3.95 -5.44
C LEU A 89 14.85 3.24 -6.65
N LEU A 90 13.56 3.42 -6.88
CA LEU A 90 12.88 2.88 -8.06
C LEU A 90 13.36 3.55 -9.37
N ILE A 91 13.89 4.77 -9.33
CA ILE A 91 14.40 5.46 -10.52
C ILE A 91 15.57 4.68 -11.15
N PRO A 92 16.67 4.38 -10.41
CA PRO A 92 17.80 3.63 -10.97
C PRO A 92 17.61 2.11 -10.97
N PHE A 93 16.80 1.54 -10.09
CA PHE A 93 16.73 0.09 -9.84
C PHE A 93 15.34 -0.52 -10.06
N GLY A 94 14.34 0.29 -10.41
CA GLY A 94 12.98 -0.18 -10.67
C GLY A 94 12.92 -1.09 -11.89
N VAL A 95 12.28 -2.24 -11.75
CA VAL A 95 12.05 -3.17 -12.85
C VAL A 95 10.65 -2.96 -13.37
N SER A 96 10.53 -2.65 -14.66
CA SER A 96 9.25 -2.59 -15.35
C SER A 96 8.81 -4.00 -15.71
N ASP A 97 7.67 -4.42 -15.22
CA ASP A 97 6.93 -5.52 -15.81
C ASP A 97 6.24 -5.01 -17.10
N ASN A 98 5.84 -5.91 -18.01
CA ASN A 98 5.12 -5.55 -19.25
C ASN A 98 3.80 -4.79 -19.04
N THR A 99 3.48 -4.44 -17.80
CA THR A 99 2.30 -3.67 -17.37
C THR A 99 2.53 -2.16 -17.32
N GLY A 100 3.75 -1.66 -17.62
CA GLY A 100 4.12 -0.24 -17.50
C GLY A 100 4.35 0.23 -16.06
N ASN A 101 4.24 -0.66 -15.07
CA ASN A 101 4.50 -0.37 -13.65
C ASN A 101 5.98 -0.67 -13.33
N THR A 102 6.71 0.33 -12.82
CA THR A 102 8.13 0.21 -12.41
C THR A 102 8.29 0.06 -10.89
N GLY A 103 7.23 -0.35 -10.20
CA GLY A 103 7.13 -0.34 -8.74
C GLY A 103 7.91 -1.44 -7.98
N TRP A 104 8.72 -2.26 -8.66
CA TRP A 104 9.40 -3.40 -8.04
C TRP A 104 10.92 -3.25 -8.07
N LEU A 105 11.56 -3.47 -6.92
CA LEU A 105 12.99 -3.72 -6.81
C LEU A 105 13.22 -5.24 -6.80
N ARG A 106 14.05 -5.75 -7.71
CA ARG A 106 14.36 -7.19 -7.79
C ARG A 106 15.82 -7.46 -7.45
N PHE A 107 16.01 -8.18 -6.35
CA PHE A 107 17.33 -8.62 -5.90
C PHE A 107 17.34 -10.15 -5.80
N PHE A 108 18.27 -10.81 -6.50
CA PHE A 108 18.45 -12.27 -6.46
C PHE A 108 17.15 -13.09 -6.69
N GLY A 109 16.23 -12.57 -7.50
CA GLY A 109 14.94 -13.23 -7.78
C GLY A 109 13.83 -12.96 -6.78
N ILE A 110 14.10 -12.17 -5.72
CA ILE A 110 13.10 -11.69 -4.76
C ILE A 110 12.68 -10.28 -5.18
N GLY A 111 11.36 -10.07 -5.30
CA GLY A 111 10.77 -8.75 -5.57
C GLY A 111 10.39 -8.07 -4.26
N ILE A 112 10.82 -6.83 -4.08
CA ILE A 112 10.37 -5.95 -2.99
C ILE A 112 9.68 -4.76 -3.63
N GLN A 113 8.47 -4.44 -3.15
CA GLN A 113 7.74 -3.25 -3.58
C GLN A 113 7.92 -2.16 -2.52
N PRO A 114 8.67 -1.08 -2.80
CA PRO A 114 8.91 -0.03 -1.81
C PRO A 114 7.65 0.59 -1.25
N THR A 115 6.60 0.74 -2.05
CA THR A 115 5.30 1.27 -1.61
C THR A 115 4.67 0.46 -0.49
N GLU A 116 4.88 -0.86 -0.42
CA GLU A 116 4.37 -1.70 0.66
C GLU A 116 5.01 -1.37 2.01
N VAL A 117 6.33 -1.11 2.02
CA VAL A 117 7.07 -0.72 3.23
C VAL A 117 6.76 0.73 3.61
N VAL A 118 6.78 1.63 2.62
CA VAL A 118 6.48 3.07 2.82
C VAL A 118 5.06 3.28 3.35
N LYS A 119 4.12 2.42 3.02
CA LYS A 119 2.76 2.46 3.55
C LYS A 119 2.73 2.41 5.08
N LEU A 120 3.51 1.52 5.68
CA LEU A 120 3.58 1.36 7.14
C LEU A 120 4.18 2.60 7.82
N THR A 121 5.29 3.07 7.28
CA THR A 121 5.96 4.27 7.82
C THR A 121 5.16 5.54 7.58
N PHE A 122 4.44 5.65 6.47
CA PHE A 122 3.49 6.73 6.21
C PHE A 122 2.39 6.80 7.27
N ILE A 123 1.79 5.66 7.65
CA ILE A 123 0.77 5.61 8.71
C ILE A 123 1.33 6.17 10.02
N VAL A 124 2.54 5.78 10.41
CA VAL A 124 3.18 6.25 11.65
C VAL A 124 3.45 7.75 11.60
N VAL A 125 4.02 8.24 10.50
CA VAL A 125 4.31 9.68 10.33
C VAL A 125 3.04 10.50 10.32
N LEU A 126 2.02 10.06 9.58
CA LEU A 126 0.73 10.74 9.51
C LEU A 126 0.03 10.77 10.88
N ALA A 127 0.06 9.66 11.63
CA ALA A 127 -0.47 9.61 12.99
C ALA A 127 0.23 10.61 13.92
N LYS A 128 1.56 10.67 13.87
CA LYS A 128 2.34 11.66 14.66
C LYS A 128 1.98 13.09 14.27
N GLN A 129 1.87 13.38 12.98
CA GLN A 129 1.50 14.72 12.50
C GLN A 129 0.09 15.11 12.96
N ILE A 130 -0.87 14.20 12.85
CA ILE A 130 -2.26 14.43 13.30
C ILE A 130 -2.28 14.65 14.83
N SER A 131 -1.58 13.83 15.61
CA SER A 131 -1.51 13.97 17.06
C SER A 131 -0.92 15.31 17.48
N TYR A 132 0.17 15.73 16.83
CA TYR A 132 0.79 17.03 17.05
C TYR A 132 -0.17 18.19 16.76
N LEU A 133 -0.88 18.13 15.63
CA LEU A 133 -1.84 19.16 15.25
C LEU A 133 -3.04 19.21 16.20
N LYS A 134 -3.48 18.06 16.73
CA LYS A 134 -4.56 18.02 17.74
C LYS A 134 -4.14 18.59 19.10
N GLU A 135 -2.89 18.40 19.47
CA GLU A 135 -2.38 18.83 20.79
C GLU A 135 -2.04 20.31 20.81
N TYR A 136 -1.42 20.84 19.76
CA TYR A 136 -0.85 22.18 19.74
C TYR A 136 -1.58 23.18 18.84
N HIS A 137 -2.49 22.71 18.00
CA HIS A 137 -3.22 23.50 17.00
C HIS A 137 -4.68 23.07 16.90
N ASP A 138 -5.48 23.84 16.18
CA ASP A 138 -6.79 23.36 15.71
C ASP A 138 -6.60 22.48 14.47
N LEU A 139 -6.99 21.21 14.58
CA LEU A 139 -6.90 20.23 13.51
C LEU A 139 -7.66 20.69 12.24
N ASN A 140 -8.76 21.43 12.44
CA ASN A 140 -9.63 21.91 11.37
C ASN A 140 -9.25 23.29 10.85
N SER A 141 -8.17 23.89 11.33
CA SER A 141 -7.67 25.16 10.79
C SER A 141 -7.15 24.96 9.36
N VAL A 142 -7.27 25.99 8.51
CA VAL A 142 -6.76 25.97 7.14
C VAL A 142 -5.28 25.60 7.08
N TRP A 143 -4.50 26.02 8.06
CA TRP A 143 -3.07 25.75 8.12
C TRP A 143 -2.76 24.27 8.41
N SER A 144 -3.49 23.66 9.36
CA SER A 144 -3.36 22.22 9.66
C SER A 144 -3.78 21.37 8.47
N VAL A 145 -4.89 21.74 7.84
CA VAL A 145 -5.36 21.06 6.60
C VAL A 145 -4.33 21.17 5.49
N ALA A 146 -3.76 22.35 5.27
CA ALA A 146 -2.74 22.55 4.24
C ALA A 146 -1.49 21.71 4.49
N GLN A 147 -1.01 21.61 5.75
CA GLN A 147 0.15 20.80 6.11
C GLN A 147 -0.10 19.30 5.82
N LEU A 148 -1.28 18.77 6.21
CA LEU A 148 -1.66 17.39 5.98
C LEU A 148 -1.81 17.11 4.48
N ALA A 149 -2.45 18.03 3.75
CA ALA A 149 -2.62 17.91 2.30
C ALA A 149 -1.28 17.96 1.56
N VAL A 150 -0.37 18.85 1.91
CA VAL A 150 0.97 18.93 1.31
C VAL A 150 1.76 17.65 1.55
N HIS A 151 1.78 17.14 2.78
CA HIS A 151 2.46 15.88 3.08
C HIS A 151 1.93 14.74 2.21
N PHE A 152 0.59 14.60 2.16
CA PHE A 152 -0.06 13.57 1.34
C PHE A 152 0.24 13.74 -0.16
N VAL A 153 0.04 14.95 -0.71
CA VAL A 153 0.21 15.23 -2.15
C VAL A 153 1.65 15.01 -2.59
N LEU A 154 2.64 15.38 -1.77
CA LEU A 154 4.05 15.14 -2.09
C LEU A 154 4.35 13.64 -2.17
N LEU A 155 3.88 12.84 -1.21
CA LEU A 155 4.10 11.41 -1.22
C LEU A 155 3.31 10.71 -2.33
N PHE A 156 2.05 11.06 -2.49
CA PHE A 156 1.17 10.55 -3.55
C PHE A 156 1.74 10.85 -4.94
N GLY A 157 2.16 12.11 -5.16
CA GLY A 157 2.79 12.53 -6.40
C GLY A 157 4.10 11.79 -6.67
N LEU A 158 4.92 11.59 -5.63
CA LEU A 158 6.17 10.83 -5.74
C LEU A 158 5.90 9.37 -6.15
N ILE A 159 4.90 8.71 -5.56
CA ILE A 159 4.50 7.35 -5.92
C ILE A 159 4.09 7.29 -7.40
N LEU A 160 3.22 8.19 -7.84
CA LEU A 160 2.77 8.22 -9.24
C LEU A 160 3.92 8.48 -10.21
N PHE A 161 4.80 9.44 -9.88
CA PHE A 161 5.91 9.82 -10.75
C PHE A 161 6.94 8.71 -10.89
N VAL A 162 7.28 8.03 -9.79
CA VAL A 162 8.38 7.06 -9.76
C VAL A 162 7.94 5.66 -10.16
N SER A 163 6.77 5.20 -9.68
CA SER A 163 6.32 3.83 -9.90
C SER A 163 5.25 3.68 -10.97
N SER A 164 4.59 4.77 -11.38
CA SER A 164 3.41 4.75 -12.27
C SER A 164 2.29 3.82 -11.76
N ASP A 165 2.24 3.58 -10.43
CA ASP A 165 1.32 2.67 -9.78
C ASP A 165 0.14 3.42 -9.16
N LEU A 166 -0.90 3.63 -9.97
CA LEU A 166 -2.14 4.25 -9.52
C LEU A 166 -2.84 3.42 -8.42
N GLY A 167 -2.72 2.08 -8.48
CA GLY A 167 -3.34 1.19 -7.49
C GLY A 167 -2.77 1.42 -6.10
N SER A 168 -1.45 1.40 -5.96
CA SER A 168 -0.79 1.73 -4.70
C SER A 168 -1.12 3.15 -4.23
N ALA A 169 -1.09 4.14 -5.14
CA ALA A 169 -1.43 5.52 -4.80
C ALA A 169 -2.84 5.66 -4.22
N LEU A 170 -3.84 4.96 -4.78
CA LEU A 170 -5.22 4.95 -4.26
C LEU A 170 -5.32 4.31 -2.86
N ILE A 171 -4.47 3.33 -2.55
CA ILE A 171 -4.41 2.77 -1.18
C ILE A 171 -3.91 3.83 -0.20
N PHE A 172 -2.85 4.57 -0.54
CA PHE A 172 -2.37 5.69 0.29
C PHE A 172 -3.44 6.77 0.46
N PHE A 173 -4.18 7.09 -0.58
CA PHE A 173 -5.32 8.01 -0.49
C PHE A 173 -6.40 7.50 0.48
N SER A 174 -6.76 6.22 0.39
CA SER A 174 -7.73 5.61 1.29
C SER A 174 -7.26 5.64 2.76
N ILE A 175 -5.99 5.32 3.01
CA ILE A 175 -5.38 5.41 4.34
C ILE A 175 -5.47 6.84 4.87
N PHE A 176 -5.09 7.84 4.06
CA PHE A 176 -5.15 9.24 4.42
C PHE A 176 -6.56 9.66 4.83
N LEU A 177 -7.58 9.35 4.01
CA LEU A 177 -8.97 9.68 4.30
C LEU A 177 -9.47 9.02 5.59
N VAL A 178 -9.20 7.72 5.76
CA VAL A 178 -9.66 6.97 6.94
C VAL A 178 -9.01 7.50 8.22
N MET A 179 -7.71 7.81 8.17
CA MET A 179 -7.00 8.36 9.33
C MET A 179 -7.51 9.76 9.72
N LEU A 180 -7.77 10.64 8.75
CA LEU A 180 -8.37 11.96 9.00
C LEU A 180 -9.78 11.83 9.58
N PHE A 181 -10.60 10.92 9.04
CA PHE A 181 -11.94 10.66 9.55
C PHE A 181 -11.91 10.15 10.98
N ALA A 182 -11.07 9.17 11.28
CA ALA A 182 -10.87 8.63 12.61
C ALA A 182 -10.33 9.67 13.61
N ALA A 183 -9.55 10.63 13.12
CA ALA A 183 -9.04 11.73 13.93
C ALA A 183 -10.10 12.79 14.29
N GLY A 184 -11.30 12.73 13.71
CA GLY A 184 -12.36 13.71 13.93
C GLY A 184 -12.24 14.96 13.07
N PHE A 185 -11.67 14.82 11.89
CA PHE A 185 -11.59 15.89 10.89
C PHE A 185 -12.98 16.30 10.42
N ALA A 186 -13.24 17.60 10.26
CA ALA A 186 -14.56 18.08 9.93
C ALA A 186 -14.99 17.69 8.51
N LEU A 187 -16.21 17.21 8.35
CA LEU A 187 -16.74 16.66 7.08
C LEU A 187 -16.73 17.67 5.93
N HIS A 188 -16.82 18.98 6.22
CA HIS A 188 -16.76 19.98 5.16
C HIS A 188 -15.41 19.98 4.40
N TRP A 189 -14.29 19.63 5.08
CA TRP A 189 -13.00 19.50 4.42
C TRP A 189 -12.94 18.32 3.46
N PHE A 190 -13.60 17.20 3.80
CA PHE A 190 -13.75 16.09 2.86
C PHE A 190 -14.58 16.51 1.64
N ALA A 191 -15.68 17.25 1.85
CA ALA A 191 -16.50 17.76 0.76
C ALA A 191 -15.71 18.70 -0.17
N ILE A 192 -14.91 19.60 0.40
CA ILE A 192 -14.01 20.50 -0.37
C ILE A 192 -12.96 19.67 -1.13
N GLY A 193 -12.32 18.69 -0.47
CA GLY A 193 -11.32 17.82 -1.09
C GLY A 193 -11.90 17.01 -2.26
N PHE A 194 -13.06 16.39 -2.08
CA PHE A 194 -13.73 15.64 -3.15
C PHE A 194 -14.20 16.56 -4.28
N ALA A 195 -14.70 17.75 -3.97
CA ALA A 195 -15.07 18.74 -4.99
C ALA A 195 -13.84 19.20 -5.81
N ALA A 196 -12.70 19.42 -5.14
CA ALA A 196 -11.45 19.78 -5.83
C ALA A 196 -10.97 18.63 -6.73
N ILE A 197 -10.99 17.37 -6.25
CA ILE A 197 -10.65 16.20 -7.07
C ILE A 197 -11.58 16.11 -8.28
N ALA A 198 -12.91 16.23 -8.08
CA ALA A 198 -13.87 16.17 -9.17
C ALA A 198 -13.63 17.26 -10.22
N ALA A 199 -13.29 18.48 -9.79
CA ALA A 199 -12.93 19.57 -10.70
C ALA A 199 -11.61 19.31 -11.46
N MET A 200 -10.69 18.53 -10.87
CA MET A 200 -9.43 18.16 -11.52
C MET A 200 -9.55 16.99 -12.49
N ILE A 201 -10.58 16.14 -12.38
CA ILE A 201 -10.74 14.94 -13.24
C ILE A 201 -10.64 15.30 -14.74
N PRO A 202 -11.35 16.31 -15.28
CA PRO A 202 -11.23 16.65 -16.69
C PRO A 202 -9.83 17.08 -17.12
N LEU A 203 -9.12 17.79 -16.24
CA LEU A 203 -7.74 18.22 -16.49
C LEU A 203 -6.78 17.01 -16.48
N LEU A 204 -6.91 16.14 -15.49
CA LEU A 204 -6.10 14.92 -15.39
C LEU A 204 -6.34 14.01 -16.58
N TRP A 205 -7.61 13.85 -16.97
CA TRP A 205 -8.00 13.01 -18.11
C TRP A 205 -7.40 13.49 -19.42
N ASN A 206 -7.45 14.81 -19.68
CA ASN A 206 -7.02 15.35 -20.98
C ASN A 206 -5.52 15.61 -21.07
N PHE A 207 -4.85 15.95 -19.95
CA PHE A 207 -3.48 16.46 -19.99
C PHE A 207 -2.46 15.60 -19.25
N VAL A 208 -2.89 14.72 -18.32
CA VAL A 208 -1.97 13.98 -17.45
C VAL A 208 -2.01 12.47 -17.71
N LEU A 209 -3.20 11.90 -17.90
CA LEU A 209 -3.34 10.46 -18.09
C LEU A 209 -2.87 10.06 -19.49
N HIS A 210 -1.95 9.10 -19.56
CA HIS A 210 -1.53 8.46 -20.80
C HIS A 210 -2.59 7.50 -21.32
N ASP A 211 -2.59 7.23 -22.62
CA ASP A 211 -3.58 6.36 -23.26
C ASP A 211 -3.67 4.97 -22.61
N TYR A 212 -2.54 4.42 -22.17
CA TYR A 212 -2.52 3.17 -21.42
C TYR A 212 -3.38 3.21 -20.15
N GLN A 213 -3.30 4.30 -19.38
CA GLN A 213 -4.07 4.46 -18.14
C GLN A 213 -5.56 4.67 -18.44
N LYS A 214 -5.87 5.48 -19.48
CA LYS A 214 -7.24 5.67 -19.96
C LYS A 214 -7.84 4.36 -20.44
N ASN A 215 -7.11 3.61 -21.25
CA ASN A 215 -7.54 2.32 -21.76
C ASN A 215 -7.78 1.30 -20.64
N ARG A 216 -6.98 1.34 -19.57
CA ARG A 216 -7.19 0.47 -18.40
C ARG A 216 -8.50 0.73 -17.66
N ILE A 217 -8.96 1.98 -17.68
CA ILE A 217 -10.26 2.37 -17.10
C ILE A 217 -11.41 2.02 -18.05
N LEU A 218 -11.23 2.23 -19.35
CA LEU A 218 -12.28 2.07 -20.36
C LEU A 218 -12.45 0.64 -20.84
N ALA A 219 -11.37 -0.15 -20.95
CA ALA A 219 -11.40 -1.49 -21.53
C ALA A 219 -12.43 -2.47 -20.92
N PRO A 220 -12.74 -2.44 -19.60
CA PRO A 220 -13.82 -3.27 -19.05
C PRO A 220 -15.21 -2.93 -19.59
N TYR A 221 -15.40 -1.73 -20.14
CA TYR A 221 -16.67 -1.21 -20.65
C TYR A 221 -16.73 -1.11 -22.18
N ASP A 222 -15.56 -1.08 -22.82
CA ASP A 222 -15.42 -0.95 -24.28
C ASP A 222 -14.57 -2.10 -24.82
N SER A 223 -15.25 -3.08 -25.43
CA SER A 223 -14.61 -4.25 -26.01
C SER A 223 -13.76 -3.94 -27.24
N SER A 224 -13.87 -2.74 -27.83
CA SER A 224 -13.05 -2.34 -28.99
C SER A 224 -11.58 -2.11 -28.62
N ILE A 225 -11.27 -1.83 -27.34
CA ILE A 225 -9.92 -1.55 -26.85
C ILE A 225 -9.09 -2.84 -26.77
N ASP A 226 -9.70 -3.98 -26.41
CA ASP A 226 -9.05 -5.30 -26.35
C ASP A 226 -10.04 -6.37 -26.78
N PRO A 227 -10.31 -6.51 -28.10
CA PRO A 227 -11.32 -7.42 -28.63
C PRO A 227 -11.04 -8.89 -28.33
N THR A 228 -9.78 -9.24 -28.18
CA THR A 228 -9.34 -10.62 -27.92
C THR A 228 -9.28 -10.99 -26.44
N ASN A 229 -9.40 -10.02 -25.55
CA ASN A 229 -9.23 -10.18 -24.12
C ASN A 229 -7.88 -10.81 -23.71
N THR A 230 -6.83 -10.61 -24.51
CA THR A 230 -5.49 -11.16 -24.27
C THR A 230 -4.52 -10.13 -23.72
N GLY A 231 -4.89 -8.85 -23.69
CA GLY A 231 -4.12 -7.73 -23.20
C GLY A 231 -4.64 -7.19 -21.88
N ILE A 232 -5.14 -5.96 -21.90
CA ILE A 232 -5.61 -5.21 -20.71
C ILE A 232 -6.78 -5.93 -20.03
N ASN A 233 -7.67 -6.54 -20.79
CA ASN A 233 -8.85 -7.24 -20.30
C ASN A 233 -8.59 -8.71 -19.91
N TRP A 234 -7.36 -9.22 -20.05
CA TRP A 234 -7.09 -10.63 -19.78
C TRP A 234 -7.44 -11.03 -18.34
N GLN A 235 -7.00 -10.26 -17.34
CA GLN A 235 -7.31 -10.55 -15.92
C GLN A 235 -8.80 -10.45 -15.59
N PRO A 236 -9.53 -9.37 -15.96
CA PRO A 236 -10.99 -9.31 -15.80
C PRO A 236 -11.72 -10.45 -16.49
N HIS A 237 -11.27 -10.85 -17.69
CA HIS A 237 -11.87 -11.97 -18.45
C HIS A 237 -11.66 -13.31 -17.74
N GLN A 238 -10.44 -13.61 -17.26
CA GLN A 238 -10.16 -14.82 -16.49
C GLN A 238 -10.96 -14.86 -15.18
N SER A 239 -11.13 -13.72 -14.52
CA SER A 239 -11.94 -13.62 -13.30
C SER A 239 -13.42 -13.94 -13.57
N LYS A 240 -13.96 -13.48 -14.70
CA LYS A 240 -15.33 -13.82 -15.12
C LYS A 240 -15.48 -15.32 -15.39
N ILE A 241 -14.52 -15.94 -16.08
CA ILE A 241 -14.52 -17.38 -16.34
C ILE A 241 -14.46 -18.18 -15.02
N ALA A 242 -13.67 -17.72 -14.05
CA ALA A 242 -13.54 -18.41 -12.77
C ALA A 242 -14.81 -18.32 -11.89
N LEU A 243 -15.69 -17.34 -12.14
CA LEU A 243 -16.94 -17.13 -11.41
C LEU A 243 -18.17 -17.74 -12.13
N ALA A 244 -18.05 -18.10 -13.38
CA ALA A 244 -19.09 -18.71 -14.20
C ALA A 244 -19.10 -20.23 -14.05
#